data_408010d59a7e734182d2b88687846c4d
#
_entry.id   408010d59a7e734182d2b88687846c4d
#
_cell.length_a   1.000
_cell.length_b   1.000
_cell.length_c   1.000
_cell.angle_alpha   90.00
_cell.angle_beta   90.00
_cell.angle_gamma   90.00
#
_symmetry.space_group_name_H-M   'P 1'
#
loop_
_entity.id
_entity.type
_entity.pdbx_description
1 polymer ?
#
loop_
_entity_poly.entity_id
_entity_poly.type
_entity_poly.pdbx_seq_one_letter_code
_entity_poly.pdbx_strand_id
1 'polypeptide(L)'
;YAGDATARKIWQSGLWWPTTLKDAVRYAKECDLCQRMGQPTEQARMPHQPVLPLEPFQKWGLDFVGPFKPPAMRTGNRYVIVATDYCTKWVEAKALRDNTAASTAKILYEYIWCRYGCPIELISDQGGHFLGQVVESLTTFYAVVHKRSTPYYPQANGLAESTNKTLQNILRKIVNENRTDWDTKLHSALWAYRTAYKTSIRTTPFRLAFGLEAVMPVEFQVPSLRIQIRERLNEKESEAIRLNALCELEEHRLASIMHLELEQRRRKAFVDRHRKGNEKMFGIGKPVLVFQTRMGKMPGKLRFRWTGPYWITREFNGSYQLGTLAGEVLGKWVNGFRLKPYNGPMPRNPFEQVKGDTEPDTGKSEAPASGPASGKDHNPDRGPVGPVAN
;
A
#
# COMPACT_ATOMS: atom_id res chain seq x y z
N TYR A 1 28.11 23.35 -11.82
CA TYR A 1 29.34 23.88 -11.21
C TYR A 1 29.00 24.36 -9.79
N ALA A 2 29.90 24.11 -8.83
CA ALA A 2 29.74 24.64 -7.50
C ALA A 2 29.98 26.17 -7.54
N GLY A 3 29.18 26.93 -6.78
CA GLY A 3 29.29 28.38 -6.73
C GLY A 3 30.73 28.87 -6.40
N ASP A 4 31.45 28.13 -5.53
CA ASP A 4 32.85 28.40 -5.19
C ASP A 4 33.78 28.30 -6.39
N ALA A 5 33.59 27.31 -7.27
CA ALA A 5 34.38 27.18 -8.48
C ALA A 5 34.11 28.33 -9.47
N THR A 6 32.88 28.80 -9.53
CA THR A 6 32.49 29.96 -10.35
C THR A 6 33.12 31.23 -9.80
N ALA A 7 33.05 31.46 -8.49
CA ALA A 7 33.69 32.60 -7.84
C ALA A 7 35.23 32.64 -8.07
N ARG A 8 35.90 31.49 -7.93
CA ARG A 8 37.32 31.36 -8.21
C ARG A 8 37.69 31.73 -9.66
N LYS A 9 36.88 31.29 -10.64
CA LYS A 9 37.09 31.66 -12.04
C LYS A 9 36.95 33.16 -12.27
N ILE A 10 35.98 33.81 -11.63
CA ILE A 10 35.77 35.27 -11.69
C ILE A 10 37.00 35.98 -11.10
N TRP A 11 37.49 35.56 -9.95
CA TRP A 11 38.68 36.15 -9.35
C TRP A 11 39.95 35.93 -10.20
N GLN A 12 40.09 34.76 -10.80
CA GLN A 12 41.21 34.47 -11.72
C GLN A 12 41.18 35.33 -12.97
N SER A 13 39.99 35.79 -13.41
CA SER A 13 39.86 36.75 -14.51
C SER A 13 40.10 38.22 -14.10
N GLY A 14 40.48 38.48 -12.85
CA GLY A 14 40.75 39.82 -12.35
C GLY A 14 39.53 40.61 -11.92
N LEU A 15 38.36 39.99 -11.90
CA LEU A 15 37.09 40.64 -11.49
C LEU A 15 36.83 40.33 -10.02
N TRP A 16 36.42 41.35 -9.25
CA TRP A 16 36.09 41.21 -7.84
C TRP A 16 35.06 42.26 -7.41
N TRP A 17 34.14 41.87 -6.55
CA TRP A 17 33.23 42.74 -5.81
C TRP A 17 32.87 42.08 -4.47
N PRO A 18 32.39 42.82 -3.45
CA PRO A 18 32.23 42.32 -2.08
C PRO A 18 31.28 41.12 -1.95
N THR A 19 30.31 40.94 -2.85
CA THR A 19 29.30 39.88 -2.83
C THR A 19 29.59 38.77 -3.85
N THR A 20 30.73 38.75 -4.52
CA THR A 20 31.10 37.80 -5.60
C THR A 20 30.80 36.37 -5.25
N LEU A 21 31.17 35.90 -4.07
CA LEU A 21 30.94 34.53 -3.63
C LEU A 21 29.44 34.24 -3.46
N LYS A 22 28.70 35.15 -2.81
CA LYS A 22 27.25 35.00 -2.61
C LYS A 22 26.51 34.97 -3.95
N ASP A 23 26.87 35.84 -4.87
CA ASP A 23 26.26 35.95 -6.19
C ASP A 23 26.57 34.74 -7.06
N ALA A 24 27.81 34.25 -7.04
CA ALA A 24 28.20 33.04 -7.74
C ALA A 24 27.47 31.80 -7.21
N VAL A 25 27.31 31.70 -5.88
CA VAL A 25 26.55 30.61 -5.26
C VAL A 25 25.07 30.71 -5.62
N ARG A 26 24.48 31.90 -5.60
CA ARG A 26 23.09 32.15 -6.01
C ARG A 26 22.86 31.74 -7.47
N TYR A 27 23.71 32.26 -8.37
CA TYR A 27 23.69 31.94 -9.78
C TYR A 27 23.78 30.43 -10.04
N ALA A 28 24.71 29.74 -9.36
CA ALA A 28 24.84 28.29 -9.50
C ALA A 28 23.58 27.52 -9.00
N LYS A 29 22.91 27.97 -7.92
CA LYS A 29 21.67 27.40 -7.41
C LYS A 29 20.49 27.63 -8.33
N GLU A 30 20.43 28.75 -9.03
CA GLU A 30 19.38 29.13 -9.97
C GLU A 30 19.56 28.49 -11.35
N CYS A 31 20.71 27.92 -11.65
CA CYS A 31 21.02 27.29 -12.94
C CYS A 31 20.07 26.11 -13.23
N ASP A 32 19.23 26.26 -14.29
CA ASP A 32 18.27 25.25 -14.71
C ASP A 32 18.91 23.90 -15.06
N LEU A 33 19.99 23.90 -15.83
CA LEU A 33 20.71 22.71 -16.25
C LEU A 33 21.25 21.92 -15.03
N CYS A 34 21.85 22.63 -14.05
CA CYS A 34 22.36 22.00 -12.83
C CYS A 34 21.24 21.39 -11.99
N GLN A 35 20.11 22.07 -11.90
CA GLN A 35 18.96 21.56 -11.16
C GLN A 35 18.37 20.31 -11.80
N ARG A 36 18.38 20.17 -13.12
CA ARG A 36 17.85 18.99 -13.85
C ARG A 36 18.76 17.77 -13.81
N MET A 37 20.03 17.91 -13.44
CA MET A 37 21.03 16.82 -13.44
C MET A 37 21.15 16.07 -12.11
N GLY A 38 20.80 16.67 -11.00
CA GLY A 38 21.02 16.11 -9.64
C GLY A 38 20.31 14.77 -9.40
N GLN A 39 20.84 13.97 -8.46
CA GLN A 39 20.19 12.78 -7.94
C GLN A 39 19.04 13.18 -7.00
N PRO A 40 17.97 12.37 -6.89
CA PRO A 40 16.98 12.57 -5.85
C PRO A 40 17.61 12.28 -4.49
N THR A 41 17.25 13.05 -3.49
CA THR A 41 17.52 12.67 -2.09
C THR A 41 16.60 11.51 -1.73
N GLU A 42 17.16 10.40 -1.26
CA GLU A 42 16.41 9.16 -0.92
C GLU A 42 15.47 9.30 0.31
N GLN A 43 15.36 10.50 0.87
CA GLN A 43 14.59 10.74 2.09
C GLN A 43 13.10 10.86 1.78
N ALA A 44 12.31 9.95 2.34
CA ALA A 44 10.85 10.07 2.33
C ALA A 44 10.43 11.32 3.10
N ARG A 45 9.85 12.29 2.39
CA ARG A 45 9.40 13.58 2.98
C ARG A 45 7.99 13.53 3.54
N MET A 46 7.27 12.44 3.30
CA MET A 46 5.88 12.27 3.73
C MET A 46 5.77 11.66 5.11
N PRO A 47 4.79 12.08 5.93
CA PRO A 47 4.45 11.36 7.15
C PRO A 47 4.04 9.93 6.82
N HIS A 48 4.45 8.99 7.65
CA HIS A 48 4.06 7.61 7.48
C HIS A 48 2.56 7.45 7.75
N GLN A 49 1.82 6.96 6.75
CA GLN A 49 0.39 6.65 6.88
C GLN A 49 0.23 5.14 7.04
N PRO A 50 -0.08 4.65 8.23
CA PRO A 50 -0.28 3.23 8.45
C PRO A 50 -1.56 2.75 7.77
N VAL A 51 -1.49 1.61 7.11
CA VAL A 51 -2.66 0.92 6.58
C VAL A 51 -3.26 0.07 7.69
N LEU A 52 -4.38 0.51 8.26
CA LEU A 52 -5.05 -0.22 9.33
C LEU A 52 -5.65 -1.53 8.82
N PRO A 53 -5.61 -2.60 9.62
CA PRO A 53 -6.32 -3.84 9.31
C PRO A 53 -7.85 -3.60 9.38
N LEU A 54 -8.59 -4.43 8.70
CA LEU A 54 -10.02 -4.68 8.93
C LEU A 54 -10.15 -6.01 9.67
N GLU A 55 -11.35 -6.56 9.72
CA GLU A 55 -11.59 -7.90 10.23
C GLU A 55 -10.86 -8.98 9.39
N PRO A 56 -10.73 -10.21 9.90
CA PRO A 56 -10.09 -11.30 9.17
C PRO A 56 -10.66 -11.47 7.76
N PHE A 57 -9.78 -11.56 6.78
CA PHE A 57 -10.06 -11.78 5.36
C PHE A 57 -10.80 -10.67 4.62
N GLN A 58 -11.12 -9.56 5.27
CA GLN A 58 -11.79 -8.42 4.64
C GLN A 58 -10.85 -7.50 3.85
N LYS A 59 -9.54 -7.56 4.13
CA LYS A 59 -8.56 -6.68 3.49
C LYS A 59 -7.29 -7.42 3.09
N TRP A 60 -7.05 -7.49 1.79
CA TRP A 60 -5.92 -8.21 1.24
C TRP A 60 -4.92 -7.28 0.53
N GLY A 61 -3.63 -7.55 0.76
CA GLY A 61 -2.54 -6.96 -0.02
C GLY A 61 -2.07 -7.93 -1.10
N LEU A 62 -1.98 -7.44 -2.34
CA LEU A 62 -1.60 -8.20 -3.51
C LEU A 62 -0.24 -7.75 -4.03
N ASP A 63 0.58 -8.70 -4.45
CA ASP A 63 1.84 -8.39 -5.11
C ASP A 63 2.30 -9.57 -6.00
N PHE A 64 3.18 -9.29 -6.94
CA PHE A 64 3.82 -10.29 -7.78
C PHE A 64 5.30 -10.39 -7.47
N VAL A 65 5.78 -11.60 -7.34
CA VAL A 65 7.20 -11.93 -7.20
C VAL A 65 7.69 -12.57 -8.48
N GLY A 66 8.75 -12.05 -9.06
CA GLY A 66 9.35 -12.60 -10.29
C GLY A 66 9.81 -11.53 -11.29
N PRO A 67 10.22 -11.89 -12.48
CA PRO A 67 10.36 -13.29 -12.97
C PRO A 67 11.50 -14.04 -12.30
N PHE A 68 11.24 -15.28 -11.87
CA PHE A 68 12.28 -16.18 -11.38
C PHE A 68 13.15 -16.69 -12.54
N LYS A 69 14.44 -16.73 -12.30
CA LYS A 69 15.45 -17.27 -13.21
C LYS A 69 16.32 -18.27 -12.44
N PRO A 70 16.39 -19.54 -12.88
CA PRO A 70 15.69 -20.14 -14.01
C PRO A 70 14.17 -20.28 -13.78
N PRO A 71 13.36 -20.47 -14.85
CA PRO A 71 11.96 -20.87 -14.71
C PRO A 71 11.85 -22.25 -14.04
N ALA A 72 10.69 -22.56 -13.47
CA ALA A 72 10.44 -23.88 -12.92
C ALA A 72 10.50 -24.94 -14.03
N MET A 73 11.28 -26.02 -13.81
CA MET A 73 11.65 -26.97 -14.85
C MET A 73 10.45 -27.70 -15.47
N ARG A 74 9.49 -28.15 -14.65
CA ARG A 74 8.34 -28.95 -15.12
C ARG A 74 7.20 -28.11 -15.65
N THR A 75 6.92 -26.97 -15.04
CA THR A 75 5.73 -26.16 -15.31
C THR A 75 6.01 -24.95 -16.18
N GLY A 76 7.27 -24.51 -16.26
CA GLY A 76 7.65 -23.25 -16.91
C GLY A 76 7.23 -22.00 -16.16
N ASN A 77 6.81 -22.14 -14.90
CA ASN A 77 6.40 -20.99 -14.07
C ASN A 77 7.55 -20.00 -13.86
N ARG A 78 7.22 -18.72 -13.87
CA ARG A 78 8.19 -17.61 -13.72
C ARG A 78 7.81 -16.62 -12.64
N TYR A 79 6.54 -16.60 -12.25
CA TYR A 79 5.98 -15.63 -11.32
C TYR A 79 5.27 -16.33 -10.17
N VAL A 80 5.16 -15.65 -9.06
CA VAL A 80 4.26 -16.01 -7.96
C VAL A 80 3.40 -14.80 -7.67
N ILE A 81 2.09 -14.96 -7.73
CA ILE A 81 1.16 -14.00 -7.12
C ILE A 81 1.05 -14.33 -5.64
N VAL A 82 1.10 -13.31 -4.80
CA VAL A 82 1.00 -13.41 -3.34
C VAL A 82 -0.12 -12.51 -2.88
N ALA A 83 -1.05 -13.06 -2.12
CA ALA A 83 -2.11 -12.34 -1.45
C ALA A 83 -1.94 -12.51 0.07
N THR A 84 -1.90 -11.40 0.81
CA THR A 84 -1.71 -11.40 2.27
C THR A 84 -2.86 -10.68 2.95
N ASP A 85 -3.55 -11.35 3.86
CA ASP A 85 -4.55 -10.73 4.71
C ASP A 85 -3.91 -9.77 5.72
N TYR A 86 -4.47 -8.56 5.83
CA TYR A 86 -3.93 -7.51 6.72
C TYR A 86 -4.15 -7.81 8.20
N CYS A 87 -5.18 -8.55 8.56
CA CYS A 87 -5.50 -8.90 9.95
C CYS A 87 -4.69 -10.10 10.42
N THR A 88 -4.95 -11.26 9.87
CA THR A 88 -4.39 -12.54 10.33
C THR A 88 -2.96 -12.78 9.86
N LYS A 89 -2.47 -12.01 8.88
CA LYS A 89 -1.22 -12.28 8.14
C LYS A 89 -1.25 -13.59 7.38
N TRP A 90 -2.43 -14.16 7.15
CA TRP A 90 -2.60 -15.31 6.29
C TRP A 90 -2.14 -15.00 4.86
N VAL A 91 -1.52 -15.97 4.23
CA VAL A 91 -0.97 -15.80 2.88
C VAL A 91 -1.47 -16.89 1.96
N GLU A 92 -2.04 -16.48 0.83
CA GLU A 92 -2.25 -17.31 -0.33
C GLU A 92 -1.23 -16.97 -1.41
N ALA A 93 -0.73 -17.97 -2.12
CA ALA A 93 0.17 -17.75 -3.23
C ALA A 93 0.06 -18.85 -4.28
N LYS A 94 0.25 -18.48 -5.53
CA LYS A 94 0.23 -19.40 -6.67
C LYS A 94 1.36 -19.10 -7.64
N ALA A 95 2.02 -20.15 -8.09
CA ALA A 95 3.03 -20.06 -9.15
C ALA A 95 2.35 -19.97 -10.52
N LEU A 96 2.86 -19.11 -11.40
CA LEU A 96 2.28 -18.77 -12.69
C LEU A 96 3.36 -18.68 -13.78
N ARG A 97 2.97 -18.97 -15.03
CA ARG A 97 3.83 -18.74 -16.20
C ARG A 97 3.91 -17.27 -16.58
N ASP A 98 2.81 -16.55 -16.41
CA ASP A 98 2.65 -15.14 -16.76
C ASP A 98 2.06 -14.34 -15.59
N ASN A 99 2.10 -13.01 -15.72
CA ASN A 99 1.51 -12.06 -14.78
C ASN A 99 0.43 -11.22 -15.47
N THR A 100 -0.53 -11.87 -16.13
CA THR A 100 -1.63 -11.20 -16.82
C THR A 100 -2.78 -10.85 -15.88
N ALA A 101 -3.61 -9.88 -16.30
CA ALA A 101 -4.81 -9.51 -15.56
C ALA A 101 -5.83 -10.66 -15.49
N ALA A 102 -5.92 -11.50 -16.53
CA ALA A 102 -6.80 -12.67 -16.55
C ALA A 102 -6.38 -13.71 -15.51
N SER A 103 -5.06 -14.03 -15.45
CA SER A 103 -4.50 -14.93 -14.43
C SER A 103 -4.71 -14.37 -13.02
N THR A 104 -4.57 -13.06 -12.84
CA THR A 104 -4.83 -12.38 -11.57
C THR A 104 -6.28 -12.52 -11.14
N ALA A 105 -7.24 -12.19 -12.01
CA ALA A 105 -8.66 -12.26 -11.72
C ALA A 105 -9.12 -13.70 -11.36
N LYS A 106 -8.62 -14.69 -12.11
CA LYS A 106 -8.87 -16.10 -11.83
C LYS A 106 -8.41 -16.51 -10.43
N ILE A 107 -7.23 -16.10 -10.04
CA ILE A 107 -6.66 -16.44 -8.73
C ILE A 107 -7.40 -15.72 -7.62
N LEU A 108 -7.74 -14.45 -7.79
CA LEU A 108 -8.55 -13.72 -6.81
C LEU A 108 -9.87 -14.47 -6.56
N TYR A 109 -10.54 -14.88 -7.61
CA TYR A 109 -11.80 -15.63 -7.49
C TYR A 109 -11.58 -16.99 -6.81
N GLU A 110 -10.70 -17.86 -7.34
CA GLU A 110 -10.53 -19.23 -6.86
C GLU A 110 -9.87 -19.32 -5.47
N TYR A 111 -8.91 -18.45 -5.15
CA TYR A 111 -8.07 -18.55 -3.94
C TYR A 111 -8.51 -17.60 -2.83
N ILE A 112 -9.23 -16.53 -3.14
CA ILE A 112 -9.70 -15.58 -2.14
C ILE A 112 -11.22 -15.66 -2.00
N TRP A 113 -12.00 -15.31 -3.05
CA TRP A 113 -13.48 -15.26 -2.96
C TRP A 113 -14.09 -16.61 -2.58
N CYS A 114 -13.71 -17.67 -3.29
CA CYS A 114 -14.29 -19.01 -3.05
C CYS A 114 -13.85 -19.64 -1.72
N ARG A 115 -12.79 -19.12 -1.08
CA ARG A 115 -12.26 -19.71 0.16
C ARG A 115 -12.58 -18.92 1.42
N TYR A 116 -12.59 -17.60 1.32
CA TYR A 116 -12.68 -16.67 2.46
C TYR A 116 -13.84 -15.69 2.35
N GLY A 117 -14.59 -15.73 1.25
CA GLY A 117 -15.63 -14.75 0.93
C GLY A 117 -15.07 -13.52 0.20
N CYS A 118 -15.97 -12.64 -0.22
CA CYS A 118 -15.60 -11.39 -0.89
C CYS A 118 -14.95 -10.42 0.10
N PRO A 119 -13.74 -9.94 -0.15
CA PRO A 119 -13.12 -8.92 0.70
C PRO A 119 -13.80 -7.56 0.48
N ILE A 120 -13.68 -6.69 1.47
CA ILE A 120 -14.10 -5.28 1.35
C ILE A 120 -13.05 -4.49 0.56
N GLU A 121 -11.77 -4.73 0.85
CA GLU A 121 -10.67 -3.97 0.25
C GLU A 121 -9.57 -4.86 -0.31
N LEU A 122 -9.09 -4.49 -1.51
CA LEU A 122 -7.84 -4.98 -2.07
C LEU A 122 -6.83 -3.83 -2.16
N ILE A 123 -5.57 -4.11 -1.83
CA ILE A 123 -4.46 -3.17 -2.00
C ILE A 123 -3.43 -3.79 -2.93
N SER A 124 -3.06 -3.08 -3.99
CA SER A 124 -1.99 -3.50 -4.90
C SER A 124 -1.10 -2.33 -5.31
N ASP A 125 -0.03 -2.62 -6.01
CA ASP A 125 0.70 -1.62 -6.76
C ASP A 125 -0.06 -1.24 -8.06
N GLN A 126 0.54 -0.38 -8.87
CA GLN A 126 -0.01 0.03 -10.18
C GLN A 126 0.54 -0.83 -11.33
N GLY A 127 0.88 -2.09 -11.08
CA GLY A 127 1.26 -3.02 -12.14
C GLY A 127 0.13 -3.25 -13.15
N GLY A 128 0.44 -3.34 -14.45
CA GLY A 128 -0.56 -3.55 -15.50
C GLY A 128 -1.44 -4.79 -15.29
N HIS A 129 -0.91 -5.80 -14.61
CA HIS A 129 -1.62 -7.02 -14.23
C HIS A 129 -2.73 -6.82 -13.18
N PHE A 130 -2.69 -5.71 -12.42
CA PHE A 130 -3.74 -5.32 -11.48
C PHE A 130 -4.67 -4.23 -12.05
N LEU A 131 -4.25 -3.54 -13.12
CA LEU A 131 -4.99 -2.45 -13.75
C LEU A 131 -5.84 -2.92 -14.94
N GLY A 132 -5.80 -4.21 -15.28
CA GLY A 132 -6.51 -4.74 -16.42
C GLY A 132 -8.03 -4.71 -16.23
N GLN A 133 -8.77 -4.48 -17.31
CA GLN A 133 -10.24 -4.41 -17.35
C GLN A 133 -10.90 -5.62 -16.67
N VAL A 134 -10.32 -6.82 -16.80
CA VAL A 134 -10.86 -8.04 -16.20
C VAL A 134 -10.85 -7.96 -14.67
N VAL A 135 -9.77 -7.45 -14.07
CA VAL A 135 -9.67 -7.28 -12.62
C VAL A 135 -10.64 -6.19 -12.15
N GLU A 136 -10.75 -5.11 -12.91
CA GLU A 136 -11.68 -4.02 -12.61
C GLU A 136 -13.14 -4.48 -12.69
N SER A 137 -13.51 -5.23 -13.72
CA SER A 137 -14.85 -5.83 -13.85
C SER A 137 -15.16 -6.78 -12.69
N LEU A 138 -14.22 -7.64 -12.29
CA LEU A 138 -14.37 -8.54 -11.15
C LEU A 138 -14.60 -7.77 -9.85
N THR A 139 -13.76 -6.78 -9.56
CA THR A 139 -13.86 -6.00 -8.31
C THR A 139 -15.15 -5.16 -8.28
N THR A 140 -15.57 -4.61 -9.42
CA THR A 140 -16.83 -3.85 -9.52
C THR A 140 -18.04 -4.75 -9.34
N PHE A 141 -18.05 -5.93 -9.96
CA PHE A 141 -19.16 -6.89 -9.86
C PHE A 141 -19.42 -7.33 -8.41
N TYR A 142 -18.35 -7.55 -7.64
CA TYR A 142 -18.42 -7.95 -6.24
C TYR A 142 -18.37 -6.78 -5.25
N ALA A 143 -18.48 -5.54 -5.70
CA ALA A 143 -18.41 -4.32 -4.88
C ALA A 143 -17.15 -4.22 -4.00
N VAL A 144 -16.02 -4.74 -4.47
CA VAL A 144 -14.73 -4.72 -3.76
C VAL A 144 -13.98 -3.43 -4.07
N VAL A 145 -13.56 -2.71 -3.04
CA VAL A 145 -12.79 -1.47 -3.20
C VAL A 145 -11.33 -1.79 -3.50
N HIS A 146 -10.90 -1.57 -4.72
CA HIS A 146 -9.51 -1.77 -5.12
C HIS A 146 -8.69 -0.47 -4.91
N LYS A 147 -7.94 -0.41 -3.81
CA LYS A 147 -7.02 0.68 -3.50
C LYS A 147 -5.66 0.43 -4.13
N ARG A 148 -5.22 1.36 -4.95
CA ARG A 148 -3.93 1.30 -5.65
C ARG A 148 -2.92 2.20 -4.94
N SER A 149 -1.73 1.69 -4.65
CA SER A 149 -0.66 2.54 -4.12
C SER A 149 -0.28 3.62 -5.13
N THR A 150 0.09 4.81 -4.64
CA THR A 150 0.64 5.83 -5.55
C THR A 150 1.92 5.32 -6.22
N PRO A 151 2.17 5.66 -7.50
CA PRO A 151 3.37 5.22 -8.21
C PRO A 151 4.62 5.55 -7.39
N TYR A 152 5.49 4.54 -7.23
CA TYR A 152 6.77 4.68 -6.52
C TYR A 152 6.68 5.02 -5.02
N TYR A 153 5.58 4.66 -4.36
CA TYR A 153 5.47 4.70 -2.90
C TYR A 153 5.34 3.27 -2.34
N PRO A 154 6.45 2.51 -2.27
CA PRO A 154 6.46 1.11 -1.87
C PRO A 154 5.93 0.92 -0.44
N GLN A 155 6.07 1.92 0.43
CA GLN A 155 5.60 1.86 1.80
C GLN A 155 4.08 1.60 1.94
N ALA A 156 3.29 1.95 0.93
CA ALA A 156 1.84 1.68 0.93
C ALA A 156 1.52 0.17 0.87
N ASN A 157 2.40 -0.66 0.28
CA ASN A 157 2.26 -2.11 0.20
C ASN A 157 3.33 -2.86 1.02
N GLY A 158 3.85 -2.22 2.07
CA GLY A 158 4.96 -2.75 2.90
C GLY A 158 4.66 -4.11 3.54
N LEU A 159 3.37 -4.46 3.74
CA LEU A 159 2.99 -5.79 4.21
C LEU A 159 3.29 -6.85 3.14
N ALA A 160 2.85 -6.65 1.91
CA ALA A 160 3.10 -7.58 0.82
C ALA A 160 4.61 -7.71 0.52
N GLU A 161 5.35 -6.60 0.55
CA GLU A 161 6.81 -6.63 0.37
C GLU A 161 7.52 -7.43 1.46
N SER A 162 7.15 -7.24 2.73
CA SER A 162 7.74 -7.99 3.86
C SER A 162 7.39 -9.47 3.81
N THR A 163 6.16 -9.80 3.41
CA THR A 163 5.69 -11.17 3.16
C THR A 163 6.48 -11.83 2.05
N ASN A 164 6.63 -11.16 0.91
CA ASN A 164 7.37 -11.64 -0.24
C ASN A 164 8.84 -11.91 0.10
N LYS A 165 9.48 -11.01 0.85
CA LYS A 165 10.85 -11.19 1.34
C LYS A 165 10.96 -12.42 2.23
N THR A 166 10.00 -12.65 3.12
CA THR A 166 9.98 -13.80 4.02
C THR A 166 9.79 -15.09 3.23
N LEU A 167 8.81 -15.16 2.32
CA LEU A 167 8.57 -16.32 1.46
C LEU A 167 9.77 -16.65 0.57
N GLN A 168 10.39 -15.65 -0.03
CA GLN A 168 11.61 -15.84 -0.82
C GLN A 168 12.75 -16.40 0.03
N ASN A 169 12.91 -15.94 1.28
CA ASN A 169 13.94 -16.45 2.18
C ASN A 169 13.68 -17.91 2.59
N ILE A 170 12.41 -18.29 2.79
CA ILE A 170 12.05 -19.69 3.06
C ILE A 170 12.33 -20.54 1.80
N LEU A 171 11.87 -20.11 0.64
CA LEU A 171 12.10 -20.82 -0.63
C LEU A 171 13.60 -21.03 -0.90
N ARG A 172 14.43 -20.00 -0.72
CA ARG A 172 15.90 -20.11 -0.89
C ARG A 172 16.54 -21.19 -0.06
N LYS A 173 15.93 -21.56 1.07
CA LYS A 173 16.47 -22.59 1.98
C LYS A 173 16.04 -24.02 1.63
N ILE A 174 14.95 -24.17 0.87
CA ILE A 174 14.34 -25.48 0.61
C ILE A 174 14.36 -25.89 -0.87
N VAL A 175 14.75 -24.99 -1.78
CA VAL A 175 14.93 -25.31 -3.20
C VAL A 175 16.23 -26.08 -3.44
N ASN A 176 16.26 -26.85 -4.53
CA ASN A 176 17.47 -27.55 -4.97
C ASN A 176 18.59 -26.57 -5.40
N GLU A 177 19.79 -27.08 -5.60
CA GLU A 177 20.96 -26.28 -6.02
C GLU A 177 20.71 -25.52 -7.32
N ASN A 178 20.02 -26.13 -8.29
CA ASN A 178 19.70 -25.55 -9.59
C ASN A 178 18.51 -24.58 -9.53
N ARG A 179 17.81 -24.47 -8.38
CA ARG A 179 16.65 -23.58 -8.17
C ARG A 179 15.51 -23.78 -9.19
N THR A 180 15.33 -24.99 -9.69
CA THR A 180 14.35 -25.31 -10.73
C THR A 180 13.04 -25.91 -10.20
N ASP A 181 12.98 -26.25 -8.90
CA ASP A 181 11.85 -26.88 -8.21
C ASP A 181 11.08 -25.95 -7.28
N TRP A 182 11.32 -24.63 -7.38
CA TRP A 182 10.78 -23.65 -6.44
C TRP A 182 9.25 -23.62 -6.42
N ASP A 183 8.57 -23.90 -7.51
CA ASP A 183 7.10 -23.90 -7.59
C ASP A 183 6.48 -25.09 -6.86
N THR A 184 7.09 -26.27 -6.91
CA THR A 184 6.65 -27.43 -6.13
C THR A 184 6.90 -27.24 -4.62
N LYS A 185 7.94 -26.49 -4.25
CA LYS A 185 8.27 -26.15 -2.87
C LYS A 185 7.43 -24.99 -2.29
N LEU A 186 6.65 -24.30 -3.13
CA LEU A 186 5.86 -23.13 -2.69
C LEU A 186 4.87 -23.51 -1.58
N HIS A 187 4.21 -24.67 -1.67
CA HIS A 187 3.26 -25.13 -0.65
C HIS A 187 3.94 -25.36 0.71
N SER A 188 5.14 -25.94 0.72
CA SER A 188 5.93 -26.14 1.93
C SER A 188 6.37 -24.78 2.52
N ALA A 189 6.73 -23.82 1.67
CA ALA A 189 7.05 -22.46 2.12
C ALA A 189 5.85 -21.74 2.72
N LEU A 190 4.67 -21.89 2.13
CA LEU A 190 3.42 -21.33 2.66
C LEU A 190 3.06 -21.97 4.00
N TRP A 191 3.19 -23.30 4.12
CA TRP A 191 2.97 -24.00 5.39
C TRP A 191 3.88 -23.44 6.47
N ALA A 192 5.19 -23.37 6.23
CA ALA A 192 6.16 -22.81 7.17
C ALA A 192 5.84 -21.34 7.54
N TYR A 193 5.38 -20.53 6.58
CA TYR A 193 4.99 -19.15 6.82
C TYR A 193 3.75 -19.03 7.72
N ARG A 194 2.70 -19.84 7.44
CA ARG A 194 1.41 -19.81 8.13
C ARG A 194 1.49 -20.32 9.56
N THR A 195 2.39 -21.27 9.82
CA THR A 195 2.59 -21.89 11.15
C THR A 195 3.68 -21.22 12.00
N ALA A 196 4.42 -20.27 11.44
CA ALA A 196 5.43 -19.52 12.19
C ALA A 196 4.80 -18.40 13.02
N TYR A 197 5.26 -18.29 14.28
CA TYR A 197 4.88 -17.18 15.16
C TYR A 197 5.25 -15.83 14.56
N LYS A 198 4.33 -14.87 14.60
CA LYS A 198 4.53 -13.50 14.14
C LYS A 198 4.42 -12.52 15.29
N THR A 199 5.49 -11.78 15.54
CA THR A 199 5.52 -10.78 16.63
C THR A 199 4.45 -9.69 16.47
N SER A 200 4.10 -9.34 15.21
CA SER A 200 3.09 -8.31 14.91
C SER A 200 1.67 -8.69 15.33
N ILE A 201 1.33 -9.97 15.35
CA ILE A 201 0.02 -10.51 15.76
C ILE A 201 0.09 -11.34 17.04
N ARG A 202 1.27 -11.52 17.62
CA ARG A 202 1.56 -12.31 18.82
C ARG A 202 1.05 -13.75 18.80
N THR A 203 0.90 -14.33 17.63
CA THR A 203 0.47 -15.71 17.42
C THR A 203 0.85 -16.17 16.01
N THR A 204 0.35 -17.31 15.57
CA THR A 204 0.53 -17.79 14.20
C THR A 204 -0.63 -17.35 13.31
N PRO A 205 -0.42 -17.10 12.01
CA PRO A 205 -1.50 -16.88 11.05
C PRO A 205 -2.50 -18.04 11.04
N PHE A 206 -2.02 -19.27 11.24
CA PHE A 206 -2.86 -20.46 11.26
C PHE A 206 -3.87 -20.43 12.42
N ARG A 207 -3.43 -20.06 13.61
CA ARG A 207 -4.32 -19.97 14.78
C ARG A 207 -5.40 -18.88 14.58
N LEU A 208 -5.06 -17.72 14.05
CA LEU A 208 -6.04 -16.66 13.79
C LEU A 208 -7.05 -17.03 12.69
N ALA A 209 -6.65 -17.87 11.73
CA ALA A 209 -7.55 -18.35 10.70
C ALA A 209 -8.50 -19.43 11.21
N PHE A 210 -7.99 -20.43 11.93
CA PHE A 210 -8.71 -21.67 12.26
C PHE A 210 -9.04 -21.86 13.75
N GLY A 211 -8.59 -20.96 14.63
CA GLY A 211 -8.84 -21.04 16.08
C GLY A 211 -7.88 -21.94 16.84
N LEU A 212 -7.18 -22.84 16.17
CA LEU A 212 -6.27 -23.81 16.78
C LEU A 212 -4.91 -23.76 16.08
N GLU A 213 -3.85 -24.14 16.81
CA GLU A 213 -2.53 -24.31 16.19
C GLU A 213 -2.51 -25.56 15.30
N ALA A 214 -1.77 -25.45 14.20
CA ALA A 214 -1.56 -26.56 13.29
C ALA A 214 -0.86 -27.73 14.01
N VAL A 215 -1.32 -28.94 13.78
CA VAL A 215 -0.61 -30.15 14.23
C VAL A 215 0.57 -30.37 13.31
N MET A 216 1.75 -30.43 13.86
CA MET A 216 2.98 -30.66 13.12
C MET A 216 3.20 -32.16 12.86
N PRO A 217 3.76 -32.55 11.69
CA PRO A 217 4.02 -33.98 11.40
C PRO A 217 4.86 -34.68 12.49
N VAL A 218 5.78 -33.96 13.13
CA VAL A 218 6.59 -34.53 14.23
C VAL A 218 5.76 -34.92 15.44
N GLU A 219 4.59 -34.30 15.66
CA GLU A 219 3.72 -34.62 16.81
C GLU A 219 3.02 -35.98 16.66
N PHE A 220 2.97 -36.55 15.47
CA PHE A 220 2.51 -37.93 15.27
C PHE A 220 3.59 -38.98 15.60
N GLN A 221 4.87 -38.58 15.56
CA GLN A 221 5.99 -39.44 15.92
C GLN A 221 6.32 -39.34 17.44
N VAL A 222 6.30 -38.10 17.96
CA VAL A 222 6.47 -37.80 19.35
C VAL A 222 5.23 -37.04 19.84
N PRO A 223 4.19 -37.75 20.36
CA PRO A 223 2.94 -37.14 20.72
C PRO A 223 3.10 -36.01 21.72
N SER A 224 2.73 -34.80 21.33
CA SER A 224 2.69 -33.65 22.22
C SER A 224 1.58 -33.83 23.28
N LEU A 225 1.70 -33.09 24.39
CA LEU A 225 0.67 -33.14 25.45
C LEU A 225 -0.73 -32.87 24.94
N ARG A 226 -0.87 -31.93 24.00
CA ARG A 226 -2.17 -31.58 23.37
C ARG A 226 -2.76 -32.75 22.56
N ILE A 227 -1.93 -33.55 21.89
CA ILE A 227 -2.39 -34.74 21.15
C ILE A 227 -2.81 -35.82 22.14
N GLN A 228 -2.00 -36.11 23.16
CA GLN A 228 -2.32 -37.09 24.19
C GLN A 228 -3.62 -36.76 24.94
N ILE A 229 -3.87 -35.48 25.22
CA ILE A 229 -5.11 -35.02 25.83
C ILE A 229 -6.29 -35.28 24.88
N ARG A 230 -6.16 -34.90 23.62
CA ARG A 230 -7.22 -35.07 22.59
C ARG A 230 -7.61 -36.55 22.40
N GLU A 231 -6.66 -37.46 22.44
CA GLU A 231 -6.91 -38.89 22.27
C GLU A 231 -7.67 -39.51 23.49
N ARG A 232 -7.60 -38.85 24.64
CA ARG A 232 -8.28 -39.31 25.88
C ARG A 232 -9.65 -38.69 26.11
N LEU A 233 -10.03 -37.66 25.32
CA LEU A 233 -11.29 -36.97 25.47
C LEU A 233 -12.44 -37.79 24.89
N ASN A 234 -13.55 -37.81 25.61
CA ASN A 234 -14.82 -38.26 25.04
C ASN A 234 -15.42 -37.22 24.11
N GLU A 235 -16.49 -37.60 23.38
CA GLU A 235 -17.11 -36.76 22.36
C GLU A 235 -17.61 -35.41 22.92
N LYS A 236 -18.29 -35.43 24.08
CA LYS A 236 -18.85 -34.24 24.74
C LYS A 236 -17.76 -33.30 25.23
N GLU A 237 -16.67 -33.83 25.81
CA GLU A 237 -15.52 -33.03 26.21
C GLU A 237 -14.81 -32.39 25.01
N SER A 238 -14.69 -33.15 23.93
CA SER A 238 -14.11 -32.65 22.68
C SER A 238 -14.95 -31.52 22.08
N GLU A 239 -16.27 -31.62 22.13
CA GLU A 239 -17.21 -30.57 21.67
C GLU A 239 -17.09 -29.32 22.56
N ALA A 240 -17.10 -29.48 23.89
CA ALA A 240 -16.95 -28.36 24.82
C ALA A 240 -15.64 -27.59 24.59
N ILE A 241 -14.53 -28.30 24.37
CA ILE A 241 -13.22 -27.68 24.06
C ILE A 241 -13.28 -26.93 22.75
N ARG A 242 -13.95 -27.47 21.72
CA ARG A 242 -14.09 -26.75 20.43
C ARG A 242 -14.93 -25.49 20.56
N LEU A 243 -16.02 -25.52 21.32
CA LEU A 243 -16.84 -24.33 21.56
C LEU A 243 -16.07 -23.26 22.30
N ASN A 244 -15.33 -23.62 23.36
CA ASN A 244 -14.47 -22.70 24.07
C ASN A 244 -13.39 -22.10 23.16
N ALA A 245 -12.75 -22.92 22.33
CA ALA A 245 -11.73 -22.44 21.38
C ALA A 245 -12.30 -21.46 20.34
N LEU A 246 -13.57 -21.62 19.94
CA LEU A 246 -14.25 -20.66 19.05
C LEU A 246 -14.53 -19.33 19.76
N CYS A 247 -14.98 -19.35 21.02
CA CYS A 247 -15.18 -18.13 21.78
C CYS A 247 -13.84 -17.39 22.02
N GLU A 248 -12.78 -18.11 22.40
CA GLU A 248 -11.44 -17.55 22.56
C GLU A 248 -10.87 -16.99 21.24
N LEU A 249 -11.27 -17.54 20.09
CA LEU A 249 -10.77 -17.08 18.79
C LEU A 249 -11.12 -15.62 18.53
N GLU A 250 -12.33 -15.17 18.84
CA GLU A 250 -12.76 -13.79 18.65
C GLU A 250 -11.95 -12.84 19.55
N GLU A 251 -11.71 -13.23 20.81
CA GLU A 251 -10.86 -12.47 21.73
C GLU A 251 -9.43 -12.38 21.20
N HIS A 252 -8.86 -13.50 20.73
CA HIS A 252 -7.53 -13.51 20.13
C HIS A 252 -7.43 -12.64 18.86
N ARG A 253 -8.45 -12.64 18.02
CA ARG A 253 -8.52 -11.78 16.83
C ARG A 253 -8.55 -10.31 17.22
N LEU A 254 -9.41 -9.94 18.16
CA LEU A 254 -9.51 -8.57 18.66
C LEU A 254 -8.18 -8.10 19.27
N ALA A 255 -7.58 -8.93 20.15
CA ALA A 255 -6.28 -8.64 20.76
C ALA A 255 -5.18 -8.45 19.70
N SER A 256 -5.19 -9.28 18.65
CA SER A 256 -4.23 -9.16 17.54
C SER A 256 -4.43 -7.87 16.74
N ILE A 257 -5.66 -7.46 16.46
CA ILE A 257 -5.99 -6.21 15.78
C ILE A 257 -5.49 -5.02 16.60
N MET A 258 -5.79 -4.98 17.89
CA MET A 258 -5.33 -3.91 18.79
C MET A 258 -3.80 -3.85 18.84
N HIS A 259 -3.13 -5.00 18.89
CA HIS A 259 -1.66 -5.06 18.87
C HIS A 259 -1.08 -4.57 17.55
N LEU A 260 -1.67 -4.94 16.41
CA LEU A 260 -1.28 -4.44 15.09
C LEU A 260 -1.38 -2.92 15.00
N GLU A 261 -2.47 -2.35 15.48
CA GLU A 261 -2.64 -0.89 15.50
C GLU A 261 -1.58 -0.19 16.37
N LEU A 262 -1.32 -0.73 17.57
CA LEU A 262 -0.27 -0.23 18.45
C LEU A 262 1.11 -0.26 17.78
N GLU A 263 1.47 -1.37 17.16
CA GLU A 263 2.73 -1.51 16.43
C GLU A 263 2.82 -0.54 15.24
N GLN A 264 1.74 -0.34 14.52
CA GLN A 264 1.72 0.63 13.42
C GLN A 264 1.86 2.07 13.92
N ARG A 265 1.20 2.43 15.03
CA ARG A 265 1.36 3.74 15.68
C ARG A 265 2.79 3.95 16.18
N ARG A 266 3.41 2.94 16.79
CA ARG A 266 4.82 2.98 17.23
C ARG A 266 5.77 3.16 16.05
N ARG A 267 5.58 2.41 14.96
CA ARG A 267 6.37 2.55 13.72
C ARG A 267 6.21 3.92 13.11
N LYS A 268 4.98 4.44 13.06
CA LYS A 268 4.72 5.80 12.59
C LYS A 268 5.48 6.82 13.43
N ALA A 269 5.35 6.76 14.76
CA ALA A 269 6.04 7.67 15.66
C ALA A 269 7.58 7.58 15.53
N PHE A 270 8.12 6.36 15.35
CA PHE A 270 9.55 6.15 15.12
C PHE A 270 10.00 6.77 13.79
N VAL A 271 9.33 6.48 12.68
CA VAL A 271 9.67 7.01 11.36
C VAL A 271 9.54 8.53 11.33
N ASP A 272 8.43 9.07 11.85
CA ASP A 272 8.18 10.51 11.87
C ASP A 272 9.20 11.26 12.75
N ARG A 273 9.66 10.65 13.86
CA ARG A 273 10.68 11.20 14.76
C ARG A 273 12.08 11.18 14.13
N HIS A 274 12.44 10.15 13.38
CA HIS A 274 13.73 10.03 12.70
C HIS A 274 13.75 10.67 11.32
N ARG A 275 12.65 11.25 10.90
CA ARG A 275 12.57 12.03 9.68
C ARG A 275 13.40 13.31 9.85
N LYS A 276 14.55 13.37 9.19
CA LYS A 276 15.40 14.56 9.19
C LYS A 276 14.68 15.72 8.51
N GLY A 277 14.40 16.75 9.28
CA GLY A 277 13.91 18.03 8.81
C GLY A 277 12.37 18.13 8.84
N ASN A 278 11.89 19.08 9.63
CA ASN A 278 10.60 19.76 9.41
C ASN A 278 10.64 20.53 8.08
N GLU A 279 11.15 19.91 7.01
CA GLU A 279 11.15 20.53 5.72
C GLU A 279 9.71 20.65 5.27
N LYS A 280 9.29 21.90 5.24
CA LYS A 280 8.02 22.42 4.79
C LYS A 280 7.53 21.59 3.60
N MET A 281 6.35 21.03 3.75
CA MET A 281 5.59 20.51 2.61
C MET A 281 5.64 21.59 1.52
N PHE A 282 5.70 21.16 0.29
CA PHE A 282 5.74 22.13 -0.81
C PHE A 282 4.42 22.92 -0.80
N GLY A 283 4.48 24.24 -0.65
CA GLY A 283 3.27 25.06 -0.67
C GLY A 283 2.63 25.10 -2.05
N ILE A 284 1.31 25.26 -2.10
CA ILE A 284 0.56 25.52 -3.34
C ILE A 284 1.12 26.80 -3.99
N GLY A 285 1.23 26.80 -5.32
CA GLY A 285 1.80 27.91 -6.09
C GLY A 285 3.33 27.97 -6.06
N LYS A 286 4.03 26.98 -5.52
CA LYS A 286 5.50 26.90 -5.61
C LYS A 286 5.96 26.11 -6.83
N PRO A 287 7.03 26.57 -7.51
CA PRO A 287 7.60 25.86 -8.64
C PRO A 287 8.44 24.66 -8.20
N VAL A 288 8.27 23.53 -8.90
CA VAL A 288 8.95 22.28 -8.60
C VAL A 288 9.43 21.57 -9.86
N LEU A 289 10.46 20.74 -9.70
CA LEU A 289 10.89 19.76 -10.69
C LEU A 289 10.44 18.36 -10.26
N VAL A 290 10.11 17.52 -11.24
CA VAL A 290 9.67 16.13 -11.06
C VAL A 290 10.77 15.16 -11.49
N PHE A 291 11.13 14.23 -10.62
CA PHE A 291 12.07 13.16 -10.94
C PHE A 291 11.43 12.08 -11.82
N GLN A 292 12.09 11.78 -12.95
CA GLN A 292 11.64 10.76 -13.90
C GLN A 292 12.27 9.40 -13.59
N THR A 293 11.58 8.59 -12.81
CA THR A 293 12.04 7.25 -12.41
C THR A 293 12.23 6.27 -13.57
N ARG A 294 11.44 6.41 -14.65
CA ARG A 294 11.60 5.58 -15.85
C ARG A 294 12.94 5.80 -16.55
N MET A 295 13.49 6.99 -16.48
CA MET A 295 14.76 7.33 -17.13
C MET A 295 15.99 6.75 -16.40
N GLY A 296 15.88 6.35 -15.13
CA GLY A 296 16.96 5.65 -14.40
C GLY A 296 17.25 4.25 -14.90
N LYS A 297 16.32 3.64 -15.66
CA LYS A 297 16.44 2.30 -16.26
C LYS A 297 16.74 2.32 -17.75
N MET A 298 16.75 3.50 -18.40
CA MET A 298 17.03 3.62 -19.83
C MET A 298 18.51 3.93 -20.09
N PRO A 299 19.13 3.35 -21.11
CA PRO A 299 20.50 3.68 -21.51
C PRO A 299 20.56 5.11 -22.03
N GLY A 300 21.34 5.96 -21.36
CA GLY A 300 21.54 7.34 -21.78
C GLY A 300 22.11 8.20 -20.67
N LYS A 301 23.46 8.26 -20.57
CA LYS A 301 24.20 9.05 -19.56
C LYS A 301 23.95 10.57 -19.64
N LEU A 302 23.41 11.07 -20.76
CA LEU A 302 23.29 12.49 -21.07
C LEU A 302 21.87 13.06 -20.94
N ARG A 303 20.89 12.30 -20.41
CA ARG A 303 19.52 12.78 -20.24
C ARG A 303 19.30 13.44 -18.89
N PHE A 304 18.48 14.49 -18.89
CA PHE A 304 18.04 15.13 -17.65
C PHE A 304 17.11 14.17 -16.88
N ARG A 305 17.36 14.03 -15.58
CA ARG A 305 16.58 13.18 -14.69
C ARG A 305 15.36 13.89 -14.12
N TRP A 306 15.34 15.20 -14.16
CA TRP A 306 14.29 16.05 -13.66
C TRP A 306 13.61 16.77 -14.82
N THR A 307 12.30 16.77 -14.81
CA THR A 307 11.44 17.48 -15.77
C THR A 307 10.68 18.61 -15.11
N GLY A 308 10.24 19.58 -15.85
CA GLY A 308 9.58 20.78 -15.40
C GLY A 308 10.32 22.03 -15.85
N PRO A 309 10.17 23.17 -15.18
CA PRO A 309 9.41 23.35 -13.93
C PRO A 309 7.90 23.22 -14.07
N TYR A 310 7.24 22.85 -12.98
CA TYR A 310 5.78 22.77 -12.83
C TYR A 310 5.33 23.57 -11.62
N TRP A 311 4.09 24.06 -11.63
CA TRP A 311 3.45 24.69 -10.49
C TRP A 311 2.71 23.67 -9.64
N ILE A 312 2.72 23.79 -8.32
CA ILE A 312 1.86 23.00 -7.44
C ILE A 312 0.48 23.64 -7.42
N THR A 313 -0.53 22.91 -7.86
CA THR A 313 -1.93 23.38 -7.91
C THR A 313 -2.73 22.90 -6.71
N ARG A 314 -2.54 21.66 -6.27
CA ARG A 314 -3.22 21.06 -5.12
C ARG A 314 -2.27 20.17 -4.34
N GLU A 315 -2.58 20.00 -3.06
CA GLU A 315 -1.87 19.10 -2.15
C GLU A 315 -2.89 18.21 -1.44
N PHE A 316 -2.57 16.93 -1.34
CA PHE A 316 -3.32 15.98 -0.54
C PHE A 316 -2.39 14.94 0.06
N ASN A 317 -2.26 14.93 1.39
CA ASN A 317 -1.47 13.94 2.14
C ASN A 317 -0.04 13.72 1.59
N GLY A 318 0.64 14.81 1.17
CA GLY A 318 2.01 14.77 0.64
C GLY A 318 2.12 14.24 -0.79
N SER A 319 1.00 14.06 -1.48
CA SER A 319 0.90 13.95 -2.93
C SER A 319 0.46 15.28 -3.50
N TYR A 320 0.99 15.63 -4.66
CA TYR A 320 0.81 16.93 -5.27
C TYR A 320 0.26 16.80 -6.67
N GLN A 321 -0.73 17.61 -6.98
CA GLN A 321 -1.18 17.82 -8.35
C GLN A 321 -0.41 19.00 -8.96
N LEU A 322 0.05 18.83 -10.19
CA LEU A 322 0.95 19.77 -10.85
C LEU A 322 0.27 20.43 -12.03
N GLY A 323 0.62 21.68 -12.26
CA GLY A 323 0.23 22.44 -13.46
C GLY A 323 1.43 22.78 -14.33
N THR A 324 1.23 22.81 -15.62
CA THR A 324 2.22 23.25 -16.61
C THR A 324 2.40 24.77 -16.59
N LEU A 325 3.45 25.27 -17.23
CA LEU A 325 3.64 26.72 -17.43
C LEU A 325 2.56 27.35 -18.30
N ALA A 326 1.89 26.55 -19.13
CA ALA A 326 0.78 26.99 -19.99
C ALA A 326 -0.57 27.08 -19.26
N GLY A 327 -0.64 26.71 -17.96
CA GLY A 327 -1.89 26.74 -17.18
C GLY A 327 -2.71 25.45 -17.21
N GLU A 328 -2.21 24.37 -17.81
CA GLU A 328 -2.88 23.08 -17.82
C GLU A 328 -2.60 22.30 -16.55
N VAL A 329 -3.64 21.77 -15.89
CA VAL A 329 -3.50 20.91 -14.71
C VAL A 329 -3.28 19.47 -15.15
N LEU A 330 -2.20 18.85 -14.67
CA LEU A 330 -1.92 17.45 -14.95
C LEU A 330 -2.85 16.56 -14.12
N GLY A 331 -3.53 15.61 -14.76
CA GLY A 331 -4.49 14.71 -14.11
C GLY A 331 -3.87 13.69 -13.14
N LYS A 332 -2.54 13.59 -13.07
CA LYS A 332 -1.83 12.61 -12.24
C LYS A 332 -1.23 13.24 -10.97
N TRP A 333 -1.50 12.62 -9.84
CA TRP A 333 -0.87 12.98 -8.58
C TRP A 333 0.59 12.48 -8.53
N VAL A 334 1.48 13.31 -8.03
CA VAL A 334 2.90 13.03 -7.89
C VAL A 334 3.29 13.05 -6.41
N ASN A 335 3.96 12.01 -5.96
CA ASN A 335 4.43 11.91 -4.59
C ASN A 335 5.56 12.93 -4.31
N GLY A 336 5.53 13.56 -3.14
CA GLY A 336 6.47 14.61 -2.74
C GLY A 336 7.95 14.20 -2.76
N PHE A 337 8.29 12.92 -2.56
CA PHE A 337 9.69 12.47 -2.66
C PHE A 337 10.28 12.60 -4.07
N ARG A 338 9.42 12.64 -5.08
CA ARG A 338 9.81 12.87 -6.49
C ARG A 338 9.90 14.34 -6.86
N LEU A 339 9.59 15.22 -5.93
CA LEU A 339 9.62 16.66 -6.14
C LEU A 339 10.84 17.28 -5.49
N LYS A 340 11.36 18.31 -6.11
CA LYS A 340 12.30 19.24 -5.50
C LYS A 340 11.95 20.67 -5.88
N PRO A 341 12.26 21.67 -5.01
CA PRO A 341 12.04 23.06 -5.34
C PRO A 341 12.82 23.44 -6.60
N TYR A 342 12.22 24.27 -7.43
CA TYR A 342 12.89 24.93 -8.53
C TYR A 342 13.21 26.39 -8.14
N ASN A 343 14.46 26.77 -8.26
CA ASN A 343 14.95 28.09 -7.84
C ASN A 343 15.34 29.00 -9.02
N GLY A 344 15.08 28.56 -10.26
CA GLY A 344 15.36 29.37 -11.45
C GLY A 344 14.28 30.42 -11.73
N PRO A 345 14.51 31.28 -12.72
CA PRO A 345 13.51 32.24 -13.16
C PRO A 345 12.24 31.57 -13.63
N MET A 346 11.11 32.09 -13.18
CA MET A 346 9.77 31.55 -13.49
C MET A 346 8.90 32.62 -14.11
N PRO A 347 8.04 32.28 -15.10
CA PRO A 347 6.98 33.15 -15.55
C PRO A 347 5.96 33.39 -14.43
N ARG A 348 5.05 34.34 -14.62
CA ARG A 348 3.94 34.56 -13.68
C ARG A 348 3.13 33.27 -13.52
N ASN A 349 2.74 32.96 -12.29
CA ASN A 349 1.98 31.75 -12.00
C ASN A 349 0.55 31.87 -12.56
N PRO A 350 0.14 31.07 -13.54
CA PRO A 350 -1.20 31.13 -14.12
C PRO A 350 -2.30 30.67 -13.15
N PHE A 351 -1.95 30.03 -12.04
CA PHE A 351 -2.88 29.53 -11.03
C PHE A 351 -3.04 30.47 -9.81
N GLU A 352 -2.38 31.63 -9.81
CA GLU A 352 -2.44 32.59 -8.68
C GLU A 352 -3.83 33.22 -8.51
N GLN A 353 -4.64 33.26 -9.56
CA GLN A 353 -6.00 33.83 -9.54
C GLN A 353 -7.02 32.94 -8.82
N VAL A 354 -6.69 31.68 -8.50
CA VAL A 354 -7.61 30.73 -7.82
C VAL A 354 -7.60 30.90 -6.30
N LYS A 355 -6.78 31.80 -5.74
CA LYS A 355 -6.71 32.06 -4.28
C LYS A 355 -7.83 32.93 -3.74
N GLY A 356 -8.71 33.50 -4.58
CA GLY A 356 -9.75 34.46 -4.16
C GLY A 356 -11.12 33.85 -3.86
N ASP A 357 -11.48 32.66 -4.39
CA ASP A 357 -12.88 32.22 -4.42
C ASP A 357 -13.11 30.75 -3.99
N THR A 358 -12.40 30.28 -2.99
CA THR A 358 -12.83 29.04 -2.31
C THR A 358 -12.92 29.26 -0.82
N GLU A 359 -13.97 29.94 -0.39
CA GLU A 359 -14.62 29.58 0.86
C GLU A 359 -14.99 28.09 0.79
N PRO A 360 -14.78 27.31 1.85
CA PRO A 360 -15.23 25.93 1.85
C PRO A 360 -16.76 25.95 1.74
N ASP A 361 -17.28 25.47 0.63
CA ASP A 361 -18.68 25.10 0.51
C ASP A 361 -18.97 24.04 1.59
N THR A 362 -19.41 24.53 2.73
CA THR A 362 -20.11 23.75 3.73
C THR A 362 -21.47 23.42 3.13
N GLY A 363 -21.49 22.42 2.26
CA GLY A 363 -22.72 21.80 1.77
C GLY A 363 -23.56 21.35 2.96
N LYS A 364 -24.42 22.26 3.43
CA LYS A 364 -25.59 21.88 4.19
C LYS A 364 -26.41 21.02 3.27
N SER A 365 -26.48 19.73 3.58
CA SER A 365 -27.50 18.84 3.04
C SER A 365 -28.86 19.43 3.43
N GLU A 366 -29.51 20.09 2.48
CA GLU A 366 -30.92 20.41 2.60
C GLU A 366 -31.71 19.08 2.60
N ALA A 367 -32.25 18.77 3.77
CA ALA A 367 -33.33 17.83 3.89
C ALA A 367 -34.55 18.37 3.12
N PRO A 368 -35.30 17.56 2.40
CA PRO A 368 -36.49 18.04 1.66
C PRO A 368 -37.54 18.55 2.65
N ALA A 369 -37.96 19.78 2.43
CA ALA A 369 -38.98 20.45 3.18
C ALA A 369 -40.30 19.66 3.15
N SER A 370 -40.78 19.27 4.32
CA SER A 370 -42.13 18.79 4.55
C SER A 370 -43.11 19.94 4.28
N GLY A 371 -43.95 19.80 3.25
CA GLY A 371 -45.07 20.69 2.97
C GLY A 371 -46.15 20.59 4.06
N PRO A 372 -47.02 21.59 4.19
CA PRO A 372 -47.87 21.77 5.35
C PRO A 372 -49.07 20.82 5.36
N ALA A 373 -49.36 20.31 6.57
CA ALA A 373 -50.57 19.61 6.92
C ALA A 373 -51.80 20.52 6.82
N SER A 374 -52.82 20.09 6.08
CA SER A 374 -54.21 20.55 6.28
C SER A 374 -55.00 19.40 6.86
N GLY A 375 -55.55 19.63 8.03
CA GLY A 375 -56.34 18.68 8.78
C GLY A 375 -57.72 18.39 8.21
N LYS A 376 -58.29 17.32 8.64
CA LYS A 376 -59.65 17.19 9.22
C LYS A 376 -59.97 15.76 9.61
N ASP A 377 -60.22 15.62 10.86
CA ASP A 377 -61.20 14.78 11.54
C ASP A 377 -61.81 13.54 10.84
N HIS A 378 -61.70 12.38 11.43
CA HIS A 378 -62.78 11.63 12.09
C HIS A 378 -62.30 10.29 12.62
N ASN A 379 -62.57 10.04 13.88
CA ASN A 379 -62.63 8.78 14.65
C ASN A 379 -63.98 8.11 14.35
N PRO A 380 -64.33 6.90 14.84
CA PRO A 380 -63.61 5.74 15.42
C PRO A 380 -64.09 4.36 14.94
N ASP A 381 -63.59 3.34 15.63
CA ASP A 381 -64.13 1.98 15.81
C ASP A 381 -63.76 0.87 14.78
N ARG A 382 -62.98 -0.07 15.23
CA ARG A 382 -63.33 -1.46 15.55
C ARG A 382 -62.10 -2.32 15.81
N GLY A 383 -62.23 -3.03 16.89
CA GLY A 383 -61.28 -3.88 17.54
C GLY A 383 -60.96 -5.23 16.82
N PRO A 384 -60.43 -6.19 17.56
CA PRO A 384 -59.28 -7.03 17.12
C PRO A 384 -59.72 -8.41 16.65
N VAL A 385 -58.89 -9.01 15.77
CA VAL A 385 -58.93 -10.48 15.55
C VAL A 385 -57.50 -11.02 15.61
N GLY A 386 -57.36 -11.99 16.48
CA GLY A 386 -56.12 -12.71 16.79
C GLY A 386 -55.74 -13.79 15.77
N PRO A 387 -54.81 -14.68 16.13
CA PRO A 387 -53.83 -15.26 15.27
C PRO A 387 -54.25 -16.61 14.63
N VAL A 388 -53.63 -16.92 13.48
CA VAL A 388 -53.60 -18.31 13.00
C VAL A 388 -52.19 -18.68 12.60
N ALA A 389 -51.73 -19.74 13.24
CA ALA A 389 -50.54 -20.51 12.93
C ALA A 389 -50.64 -21.21 11.54
N ASN A 390 -49.51 -21.31 10.86
CA ASN A 390 -48.93 -22.54 10.36
C ASN A 390 -47.46 -22.30 10.00
#